data_ffc62e5c91ff00fe8d84e43a48cef9d6
#
_entry.id   ffc62e5c91ff00fe8d84e43a48cef9d6
#
_cell.length_a   1.000
_cell.length_b   1.000
_cell.length_c   1.000
_cell.angle_alpha   90.00
_cell.angle_beta   90.00
_cell.angle_gamma   90.00
#
_symmetry.space_group_name_H-M   'P 1'
#
loop_
_entity.id
_entity.type
_entity.pdbx_description
1 polymer ?
#
loop_
_entity_poly.entity_id
_entity_poly.type
_entity_poly.pdbx_seq_one_letter_code
_entity_poly.pdbx_strand_id
1 'polypeptide(L)' 'MNAGAATLGIFVNDRPHALAGGATLMGLLGELGLADRRGVAAAVNGEVVPRAAWESRALAEKDRVLVIRATQGG' A
#
# COMPACT_ATOMS: atom_id res chain seq x y z
N MET A 1 -22.36 13.43 -8.97
CA MET A 1 -22.20 13.10 -8.60
C MET A 1 -21.03 12.59 -8.44
N ASN A 2 -20.45 12.51 -8.12
CA ASN A 2 -19.40 12.16 -7.91
C ASN A 2 -19.02 10.99 -8.18
N ALA A 3 -19.48 10.65 -8.87
CA ALA A 3 -19.35 9.45 -9.18
C ALA A 3 -18.01 8.98 -9.26
N GLY A 4 -17.15 9.56 -9.62
CA GLY A 4 -15.96 9.00 -9.77
C GLY A 4 -15.19 8.84 -8.57
N ALA A 5 -15.77 9.17 -7.52
CA ALA A 5 -15.02 9.15 -6.35
C ALA A 5 -14.98 7.83 -5.67
N ALA A 6 -14.80 6.81 -6.39
CA ALA A 6 -14.74 5.51 -5.78
C ALA A 6 -13.62 5.45 -4.76
N THR A 7 -13.92 4.87 -3.64
CA THR A 7 -12.95 4.70 -2.57
C THR A 7 -12.78 3.21 -2.35
N LEU A 8 -11.54 2.79 -2.18
CA LEU A 8 -11.25 1.41 -1.87
C LEU A 8 -11.06 1.26 -0.38
N GLY A 9 -11.64 0.22 0.17
CA GLY A 9 -11.37 -0.14 1.56
C GLY A 9 -10.37 -1.26 1.56
N ILE A 10 -9.23 -1.04 2.13
CA ILE A 10 -8.21 -2.06 2.24
C ILE A 10 -7.79 -2.18 3.68
N PHE A 11 -6.87 -3.09 3.98
CA PHE A 11 -6.32 -3.21 5.32
C PHE A 11 -4.82 -3.02 5.22
N VAL A 12 -4.28 -2.19 6.09
CA VAL A 12 -2.84 -1.99 6.17
C VAL A 12 -2.41 -2.44 7.56
N ASN A 13 -1.62 -3.49 7.61
CA ASN A 13 -1.20 -4.10 8.88
C ASN A 13 -2.41 -4.36 9.78
N ASP A 14 -3.45 -4.93 9.17
CA ASP A 14 -4.69 -5.31 9.85
C ASP A 14 -5.56 -4.14 10.31
N ARG A 15 -5.29 -2.96 9.82
CA ARG A 15 -6.12 -1.80 10.14
C ARG A 15 -6.82 -1.32 8.89
N PRO A 16 -8.09 -0.97 8.99
CA PRO A 16 -8.81 -0.45 7.82
C PRO A 16 -8.18 0.84 7.33
N HIS A 17 -8.12 0.97 6.04
CA HIS A 17 -7.53 2.16 5.43
C HIS A 17 -8.26 2.43 4.12
N ALA A 18 -8.63 3.66 3.88
CA ALA A 18 -9.35 4.03 2.66
C ALA A 18 -8.39 4.66 1.66
N LEU A 19 -8.52 4.26 0.42
CA LEU A 19 -7.69 4.81 -0.65
C LEU A 19 -8.57 5.24 -1.79
N ALA A 20 -8.08 6.12 -2.62
CA ALA A 20 -8.78 6.47 -3.83
C ALA A 20 -8.77 5.29 -4.79
N GLY A 21 -9.84 5.11 -5.52
CA GLY A 21 -9.89 4.05 -6.51
C GLY A 21 -8.79 4.24 -7.53
N GLY A 22 -8.20 3.16 -7.95
CA GLY A 22 -7.09 3.22 -8.90
C GLY A 22 -5.73 3.40 -8.26
N ALA A 23 -5.67 3.47 -6.94
CA ALA A 23 -4.39 3.65 -6.28
C ALA A 23 -3.50 2.42 -6.43
N THR A 24 -2.21 2.65 -6.42
CA THR A 24 -1.24 1.58 -6.49
C THR A 24 -0.56 1.43 -5.14
N LEU A 25 0.20 0.37 -5.00
CA LEU A 25 0.96 0.17 -3.77
C LEU A 25 1.94 1.32 -3.55
N MET A 26 2.57 1.82 -4.61
CA MET A 26 3.45 2.97 -4.49
C MET A 26 2.68 4.17 -3.95
N GLY A 27 1.48 4.40 -4.45
CA GLY A 27 0.66 5.51 -3.97
C GLY A 27 0.33 5.40 -2.50
N LEU A 28 -0.01 4.19 -2.05
CA LEU A 28 -0.28 3.96 -0.64
C LEU A 28 0.97 4.24 0.20
N LEU A 29 2.11 3.72 -0.22
CA LEU A 29 3.33 3.90 0.56
C LEU A 29 3.75 5.36 0.57
N GLY A 30 3.48 6.08 -0.52
CA GLY A 30 3.74 7.51 -0.55
C GLY A 30 2.87 8.26 0.43
N GLU A 31 1.59 7.87 0.54
CA GLU A 31 0.70 8.47 1.48
C GLU A 31 1.15 8.25 2.91
N LEU A 32 1.75 7.11 3.18
CA LEU A 32 2.24 6.79 4.51
C LEU A 32 3.63 7.37 4.80
N GLY A 33 4.21 8.03 3.81
CA GLY A 33 5.54 8.61 3.99
C GLY A 33 6.64 7.58 3.91
N LEU A 34 6.39 6.44 3.27
CA LEU A 34 7.34 5.35 3.27
C LEU A 34 7.95 5.05 1.91
N ALA A 35 7.45 5.68 0.85
CA ALA A 35 7.90 5.33 -0.49
C ALA A 35 9.38 5.56 -0.70
N ASP A 36 9.93 6.57 -0.04
CA ASP A 36 11.34 6.88 -0.21
C ASP A 36 12.22 6.31 0.87
N ARG A 37 11.67 5.54 1.78
CA ARG A 37 12.46 5.05 2.88
C ARG A 37 13.14 3.75 2.53
N ARG A 38 14.35 3.57 3.01
CA ARG A 38 15.01 2.30 2.84
C ARG A 38 14.47 1.32 3.83
N GLY A 39 14.65 0.07 3.57
CA GLY A 39 14.25 -0.98 4.50
C GLY A 39 12.76 -1.20 4.59
N VAL A 40 12.00 -0.70 3.64
CA VAL A 40 10.57 -0.94 3.62
C VAL A 40 10.27 -2.10 2.70
N ALA A 41 9.52 -3.06 3.19
CA ALA A 41 9.05 -4.17 2.39
C ALA A 41 7.53 -4.18 2.45
N ALA A 42 6.90 -4.61 1.39
CA ALA A 42 5.45 -4.66 1.34
C ALA A 42 4.98 -5.96 0.71
N ALA A 43 3.88 -6.48 1.24
CA ALA A 43 3.24 -7.65 0.68
C ALA A 43 1.76 -7.34 0.50
N VAL A 44 1.16 -7.90 -0.51
CA VAL A 44 -0.28 -7.73 -0.76
C VAL A 44 -0.87 -9.12 -0.81
N ASN A 45 -1.82 -9.36 0.07
CA ASN A 45 -2.49 -10.66 0.17
C ASN A 45 -1.50 -11.81 0.32
N GLY A 46 -0.46 -11.57 1.10
CA GLY A 46 0.52 -12.62 1.39
C GLY A 46 1.63 -12.75 0.36
N GLU A 47 1.64 -11.89 -0.65
CA GLU A 47 2.65 -11.98 -1.68
C GLU A 47 3.55 -10.77 -1.63
N VAL A 48 4.83 -10.98 -1.50
CA VAL A 48 5.79 -9.88 -1.43
C VAL A 48 5.85 -9.17 -2.77
N VAL A 49 5.80 -7.85 -2.73
CA VAL A 49 5.87 -7.04 -3.93
C VAL A 49 7.17 -6.27 -3.89
N PRO A 50 8.11 -6.56 -4.77
CA PRO A 50 9.37 -5.85 -4.76
C PRO A 50 9.18 -4.37 -5.08
N ARG A 51 10.07 -3.56 -4.58
CA ARG A 51 9.97 -2.11 -4.78
C ARG A 51 9.79 -1.74 -6.24
N ALA A 52 10.46 -2.42 -7.13
CA ALA A 52 10.38 -2.11 -8.55
C ALA A 52 8.97 -2.31 -9.11
N ALA A 53 8.14 -3.08 -8.43
CA ALA A 53 6.78 -3.34 -8.89
C ALA A 53 5.74 -2.51 -8.16
N TRP A 54 6.13 -1.68 -7.21
CA TRP A 54 5.16 -0.92 -6.42
C TRP A 54 4.29 0.00 -7.29
N GLU A 55 4.89 0.61 -8.30
CA GLU A 55 4.16 1.53 -9.15
C GLU A 55 3.13 0.85 -10.01
N SER A 56 3.37 -0.39 -10.37
CA SER A 56 2.47 -1.11 -11.25
C SER A 56 1.52 -2.04 -10.50
N ARG A 57 1.66 -2.15 -9.19
CA ARG A 57 0.77 -3.03 -8.45
C ARG A 57 -0.46 -2.25 -8.03
N ALA A 58 -1.55 -2.43 -8.75
CA ALA A 58 -2.80 -1.76 -8.41
C ALA A 58 -3.43 -2.46 -7.21
N LEU A 59 -4.10 -1.71 -6.37
CA LEU A 59 -4.78 -2.24 -5.20
C LEU A 59 -6.27 -2.35 -5.48
N ALA A 60 -6.90 -3.31 -4.84
CA ALA A 60 -8.31 -3.56 -5.01
C ALA A 60 -9.01 -3.59 -3.66
N GLU A 61 -10.32 -3.54 -3.72
CA GLU A 61 -11.13 -3.57 -2.51
C GLU A 61 -10.79 -4.78 -1.66
N LYS A 62 -10.62 -4.55 -0.37
CA LYS A 62 -10.33 -5.57 0.62
C LYS A 62 -8.96 -6.21 0.54
N ASP A 63 -8.08 -5.65 -0.26
CA ASP A 63 -6.70 -6.12 -0.27
C ASP A 63 -6.08 -5.96 1.11
N ARG A 64 -5.24 -6.91 1.48
CA ARG A 64 -4.54 -6.84 2.74
C ARG A 64 -3.10 -6.53 2.46
N VAL A 65 -2.66 -5.40 2.92
CA VAL A 65 -1.29 -4.93 2.70
C VAL A 65 -0.52 -5.04 4.01
N LEU A 66 0.61 -5.71 3.96
CA LEU A 66 1.49 -5.79 5.11
C LEU A 66 2.71 -4.95 4.79
N VAL A 67 3.00 -3.99 5.64
CA VAL A 67 4.15 -3.12 5.45
C VAL A 67 5.12 -3.35 6.59
N ILE A 68 6.34 -3.67 6.26
CA ILE A 68 7.37 -3.93 7.23
C ILE A 68 8.48 -2.93 7.05
N ARG A 69 8.93 -2.33 8.12
CA ARG A 69 10.04 -1.40 8.07
C ARG A 69 11.18 -1.99 8.86
N ALA A 70 12.31 -2.14 8.23
CA ALA A 70 13.47 -2.63 8.94
C ALA A 70 13.93 -1.55 9.89
N THR A 71 14.03 -1.89 11.15
CA THR A 71 14.49 -0.94 12.09
C THR A 71 15.96 -1.06 12.16
N GLN A 72 16.63 0.05 12.15
CA GLN A 72 17.95 -0.02 12.18
C GLN A 72 18.38 -0.11 13.50
N GLY A 73 18.07 -0.76 14.17
CA GLY A 73 18.31 -0.91 15.46
C GLY A 73 19.46 -0.47 15.92
N GLY A 74 19.79 -0.10 15.45
CA GLY A 74 20.94 0.39 15.96
C GLY A 74 21.16 0.33 16.07
#